data_c6c1ec1a7707eb9b473fe6eb828c2432
#
_entry.id   c6c1ec1a7707eb9b473fe6eb828c2432
#
_cell.length_a   1.000
_cell.length_b   1.000
_cell.length_c   1.000
_cell.angle_alpha   90.00
_cell.angle_beta   90.00
_cell.angle_gamma   90.00
#
_symmetry.space_group_name_H-M   'P 1'
#
loop_
_entity.id
_entity.type
_entity.pdbx_description
1 polymer ?
#
loop_
_entity_poly.entity_id
_entity_poly.type
_entity_poly.pdbx_seq_one_letter_code
_entity_poly.pdbx_strand_id
1 'polypeptide(L)'
;MNIRACATACAGLFLVGCMVGAEGAEDDLQRGDAPYVLTIAENTFLKLTTEPDSTLSWGSEKCRLFAGADIGSRTALEIVDGHYLIDMTTYIPGCEFTIGYVYIGHVASTWPPVADEPQDPGDGGGTGLCYADISVRECALLSTIAYAEGTNERYDIIFSFETFTSYADHPRRTICSGSYCSDAAGRYQFLAMTWDWVRPKLNLPDFSPASQDLAALWLIDYRGVENIDAIDTFSEFVAAMDDLNLEWASLPGSPYGQPTHSAESLWAEYQVFAGL
;
A
#
# COMPACT_ATOMS: atom_id res chain seq x y z
N MET A 1 -32.79 -45.15 -14.27
CA MET A 1 -33.69 -46.12 -13.62
C MET A 1 -32.93 -46.63 -12.41
N ASN A 2 -33.14 -46.30 -11.28
CA ASN A 2 -34.07 -45.84 -10.32
C ASN A 2 -33.31 -45.29 -9.10
N ILE A 3 -33.57 -44.06 -8.80
CA ILE A 3 -33.47 -43.49 -7.48
C ILE A 3 -34.52 -44.24 -6.62
N ARG A 4 -34.15 -44.87 -5.54
CA ARG A 4 -35.03 -45.05 -4.39
C ARG A 4 -34.25 -45.35 -3.12
N ALA A 5 -34.29 -44.38 -2.24
CA ALA A 5 -34.76 -44.50 -0.88
C ALA A 5 -33.78 -45.13 0.10
N CYS A 6 -33.10 -44.30 0.84
CA CYS A 6 -32.86 -44.50 2.25
C CYS A 6 -33.54 -43.35 3.02
N ALA A 7 -34.84 -43.47 3.12
CA ALA A 7 -35.63 -42.77 4.12
C ALA A 7 -36.38 -43.86 4.89
N THR A 8 -36.07 -43.97 6.17
CA THR A 8 -36.75 -44.73 7.21
C THR A 8 -35.83 -45.79 7.86
N ALA A 9 -35.07 -45.34 8.83
CA ALA A 9 -34.72 -46.07 10.06
C ALA A 9 -33.52 -45.38 10.76
N CYS A 10 -33.76 -44.27 11.42
CA CYS A 10 -32.91 -43.80 12.52
C CYS A 10 -33.80 -43.08 13.53
N ALA A 11 -34.65 -43.86 14.16
CA ALA A 11 -35.17 -43.52 15.47
C ALA A 11 -34.40 -44.38 16.48
N GLY A 12 -33.45 -43.77 17.18
CA GLY A 12 -32.82 -44.38 18.34
C GLY A 12 -31.54 -45.13 18.01
N LEU A 13 -30.41 -44.52 18.06
CA LEU A 13 -29.20 -44.87 18.82
C LEU A 13 -27.99 -44.05 18.29
N PHE A 14 -27.47 -43.21 19.16
CA PHE A 14 -26.11 -42.70 19.16
C PHE A 14 -25.49 -42.31 17.77
N LEU A 15 -25.54 -41.03 17.46
CA LEU A 15 -24.63 -40.36 16.58
C LEU A 15 -23.18 -40.46 17.08
N VAL A 16 -22.51 -41.52 16.68
CA VAL A 16 -21.04 -41.59 16.69
C VAL A 16 -20.66 -42.05 15.29
N GLY A 17 -20.15 -41.12 14.48
CA GLY A 17 -19.55 -41.53 13.21
C GLY A 17 -19.98 -40.75 11.99
N CYS A 18 -19.79 -39.43 11.99
CA CYS A 18 -19.63 -38.61 10.77
C CYS A 18 -18.96 -37.28 11.11
N MET A 19 -17.80 -37.36 11.77
CA MET A 19 -16.85 -36.26 11.90
C MET A 19 -15.44 -36.84 11.76
N VAL A 20 -15.10 -37.23 10.55
CA VAL A 20 -13.72 -37.53 10.17
C VAL A 20 -13.42 -36.60 9.02
N GLY A 21 -12.86 -35.43 9.35
CA GLY A 21 -12.42 -34.50 8.34
C GLY A 21 -12.14 -33.07 8.81
N ALA A 22 -12.37 -32.75 10.08
CA ALA A 22 -12.08 -31.43 10.63
C ALA A 22 -11.10 -31.40 11.82
N GLU A 23 -10.71 -32.58 12.32
CA GLU A 23 -9.87 -32.66 13.53
C GLU A 23 -8.39 -32.36 13.28
N GLY A 24 -7.91 -32.33 12.03
CA GLY A 24 -6.52 -32.02 11.71
C GLY A 24 -6.21 -30.53 11.63
N ALA A 25 -7.21 -29.70 11.31
CA ALA A 25 -7.00 -28.26 11.16
C ALA A 25 -7.17 -27.49 12.48
N GLU A 26 -8.03 -28.00 13.39
CA GLU A 26 -8.22 -27.37 14.71
C GLU A 26 -7.10 -27.74 15.70
N ASP A 27 -6.43 -28.88 15.51
CA ASP A 27 -5.35 -29.33 16.40
C ASP A 27 -4.02 -28.62 16.10
N ASP A 28 -3.80 -28.15 14.86
CA ASP A 28 -2.65 -27.31 14.48
C ASP A 28 -2.79 -25.87 15.00
N LEU A 29 -4.01 -25.32 15.06
CA LEU A 29 -4.26 -23.99 15.62
C LEU A 29 -4.11 -23.95 17.16
N GLN A 30 -4.27 -25.08 17.85
CA GLN A 30 -4.09 -25.18 19.30
C GLN A 30 -2.62 -25.26 19.74
N ARG A 31 -1.68 -25.48 18.82
CA ARG A 31 -0.23 -25.53 19.11
C ARG A 31 0.47 -24.19 19.12
N GLY A 32 -0.22 -23.09 18.83
CA GLY A 32 0.36 -21.75 18.84
C GLY A 32 1.28 -21.45 17.63
N ASP A 33 1.36 -22.36 16.66
CA ASP A 33 2.10 -22.15 15.43
C ASP A 33 1.22 -21.35 14.46
N ALA A 34 1.38 -20.02 14.48
CA ALA A 34 0.74 -19.17 13.49
C ALA A 34 1.32 -19.50 12.10
N PRO A 35 0.50 -19.82 11.08
CA PRO A 35 1.01 -20.10 9.75
C PRO A 35 1.60 -18.88 9.06
N TYR A 36 1.25 -17.68 9.54
CA TYR A 36 1.74 -16.39 9.04
C TYR A 36 2.22 -15.56 10.22
N VAL A 37 3.36 -14.90 10.05
CA VAL A 37 3.97 -14.04 11.08
C VAL A 37 4.43 -12.75 10.43
N LEU A 38 4.24 -11.63 11.12
CA LEU A 38 4.89 -10.37 10.80
C LEU A 38 5.73 -9.90 11.99
N THR A 39 6.93 -9.40 11.71
CA THR A 39 7.84 -8.84 12.70
C THR A 39 7.78 -7.31 12.65
N ILE A 40 7.58 -6.67 13.78
CA ILE A 40 7.42 -5.22 13.89
C ILE A 40 8.81 -4.56 13.93
N ALA A 41 9.07 -3.63 12.98
CA ALA A 41 10.32 -2.87 12.91
C ALA A 41 10.40 -1.76 13.95
N GLU A 42 9.30 -1.02 14.14
CA GLU A 42 9.21 0.10 15.07
C GLU A 42 7.88 0.12 15.83
N ASN A 43 7.82 0.90 16.93
CA ASN A 43 6.59 1.00 17.72
C ASN A 43 5.44 1.55 16.87
N THR A 44 4.35 0.79 16.79
CA THR A 44 3.19 1.10 15.93
C THR A 44 1.88 0.71 16.61
N PHE A 45 0.81 0.69 15.83
CA PHE A 45 -0.52 0.31 16.28
C PHE A 45 -1.11 -0.79 15.40
N LEU A 46 -1.78 -1.74 16.04
CA LEU A 46 -2.83 -2.53 15.41
C LEU A 46 -4.12 -1.72 15.48
N LYS A 47 -4.84 -1.58 14.38
CA LYS A 47 -6.02 -0.71 14.25
C LYS A 47 -7.19 -1.49 13.67
N LEU A 48 -8.42 -1.12 14.03
CA LEU A 48 -9.63 -1.70 13.42
C LEU A 48 -9.88 -1.22 12.00
N THR A 49 -9.28 -0.10 11.61
CA THR A 49 -9.41 0.51 10.29
C THR A 49 -8.06 0.99 9.80
N THR A 50 -7.96 1.34 8.53
CA THR A 50 -6.75 1.95 7.94
C THR A 50 -6.63 3.46 8.24
N GLU A 51 -7.61 4.07 8.92
CA GLU A 51 -7.62 5.47 9.30
C GLU A 51 -6.43 5.87 10.19
N PRO A 52 -6.03 7.15 10.19
CA PRO A 52 -4.96 7.65 11.05
C PRO A 52 -5.19 7.30 12.52
N ASP A 53 -4.15 6.86 13.21
CA ASP A 53 -4.22 6.43 14.62
C ASP A 53 -4.67 7.56 15.58
N SER A 54 -4.45 8.82 15.20
CA SER A 54 -4.90 10.01 15.97
C SER A 54 -6.42 10.11 16.11
N THR A 55 -7.17 9.49 15.19
CA THR A 55 -8.65 9.51 15.18
C THR A 55 -9.28 8.35 15.94
N LEU A 56 -8.49 7.37 16.36
CA LEU A 56 -8.96 6.10 16.92
C LEU A 56 -8.85 6.06 18.45
N SER A 57 -9.81 5.39 19.09
CA SER A 57 -9.87 5.20 20.53
C SER A 57 -8.99 4.04 21.01
N TRP A 58 -8.35 4.22 22.16
CA TRP A 58 -7.53 3.18 22.78
C TRP A 58 -8.34 1.94 23.21
N GLY A 59 -7.76 0.77 23.01
CA GLY A 59 -8.32 -0.53 23.39
C GLY A 59 -9.36 -1.04 22.40
N SER A 60 -10.39 -0.25 22.13
CA SER A 60 -11.52 -0.64 21.28
C SER A 60 -11.26 -0.47 19.77
N GLU A 61 -10.41 0.48 19.34
CA GLU A 61 -10.15 0.74 17.93
C GLU A 61 -8.66 0.69 17.58
N LYS A 62 -7.77 0.89 18.54
CA LYS A 62 -6.32 0.69 18.36
C LYS A 62 -5.65 0.17 19.62
N CYS A 63 -4.56 -0.56 19.43
CA CYS A 63 -3.66 -0.98 20.50
C CYS A 63 -2.21 -0.95 20.04
N ARG A 64 -1.28 -0.88 21.00
CA ARG A 64 0.14 -0.70 20.70
C ARG A 64 0.82 -2.01 20.37
N LEU A 65 1.63 -1.99 19.31
CA LEU A 65 2.63 -2.99 18.99
C LEU A 65 4.02 -2.40 19.23
N PHE A 66 4.94 -3.22 19.74
CA PHE A 66 6.30 -2.79 20.05
C PHE A 66 7.29 -3.32 19.03
N ALA A 67 8.31 -2.56 18.74
CA ALA A 67 9.42 -2.98 17.90
C ALA A 67 10.03 -4.30 18.38
N GLY A 68 10.34 -5.19 17.44
CA GLY A 68 10.84 -6.53 17.72
C GLY A 68 9.77 -7.56 18.11
N ALA A 69 8.49 -7.19 18.14
CA ALA A 69 7.41 -8.14 18.39
C ALA A 69 7.09 -8.93 17.12
N ASP A 70 6.89 -10.23 17.28
CA ASP A 70 6.33 -11.09 16.25
C ASP A 70 4.83 -11.26 16.49
N ILE A 71 4.03 -10.96 15.47
CA ILE A 71 2.58 -11.07 15.50
C ILE A 71 2.15 -12.17 14.53
N GLY A 72 1.57 -13.22 15.10
CA GLY A 72 1.03 -14.32 14.31
C GLY A 72 -0.36 -14.01 13.75
N SER A 73 -0.63 -14.44 12.51
CA SER A 73 -1.96 -14.37 11.88
C SER A 73 -2.48 -15.76 11.54
N ARG A 74 -3.78 -16.01 11.75
CA ARG A 74 -4.48 -17.25 11.35
C ARG A 74 -4.73 -17.33 9.86
N THR A 75 -4.85 -16.16 9.20
CA THR A 75 -5.12 -16.02 7.77
C THR A 75 -3.88 -15.51 7.06
N ALA A 76 -3.82 -15.72 5.74
CA ALA A 76 -2.81 -15.09 4.90
C ALA A 76 -2.86 -13.56 5.10
N LEU A 77 -1.68 -12.95 5.09
CA LEU A 77 -1.57 -11.50 5.22
C LEU A 77 -2.04 -10.86 3.90
N GLU A 78 -3.07 -10.04 3.98
CA GLU A 78 -3.60 -9.28 2.86
C GLU A 78 -3.19 -7.83 3.00
N ILE A 79 -2.85 -7.19 1.89
CA ILE A 79 -2.52 -5.76 1.87
C ILE A 79 -3.80 -4.97 1.55
N VAL A 80 -4.17 -4.07 2.45
CA VAL A 80 -5.33 -3.18 2.31
C VAL A 80 -4.89 -1.76 2.69
N ASP A 81 -4.97 -0.84 1.74
CA ASP A 81 -4.63 0.59 1.95
C ASP A 81 -3.29 0.79 2.68
N GLY A 82 -2.22 0.16 2.19
CA GLY A 82 -0.89 0.25 2.78
C GLY A 82 -0.75 -0.40 4.16
N HIS A 83 -1.66 -1.30 4.54
CA HIS A 83 -1.63 -2.02 5.81
C HIS A 83 -1.75 -3.52 5.57
N TYR A 84 -1.09 -4.32 6.41
CA TYR A 84 -1.39 -5.75 6.52
C TYR A 84 -2.65 -5.94 7.35
N LEU A 85 -3.65 -6.62 6.77
CA LEU A 85 -4.79 -7.17 7.51
C LEU A 85 -4.34 -8.46 8.19
N ILE A 86 -4.53 -8.56 9.50
CA ILE A 86 -4.15 -9.71 10.31
C ILE A 86 -5.33 -10.22 11.15
N ASP A 87 -5.45 -11.53 11.28
CA ASP A 87 -6.30 -12.21 12.27
C ASP A 87 -5.38 -12.86 13.32
N MET A 88 -5.15 -12.16 14.42
CA MET A 88 -4.14 -12.51 15.40
C MET A 88 -4.37 -13.89 16.04
N THR A 89 -3.29 -14.66 16.15
CA THR A 89 -3.28 -15.91 16.90
C THR A 89 -3.08 -15.70 18.40
N THR A 90 -2.48 -14.56 18.79
CA THR A 90 -2.07 -14.28 20.18
C THR A 90 -2.78 -13.03 20.68
N TYR A 91 -3.21 -13.06 21.94
CA TYR A 91 -3.75 -11.90 22.62
C TYR A 91 -2.67 -10.83 22.82
N ILE A 92 -2.96 -9.60 22.41
CA ILE A 92 -2.11 -8.43 22.69
C ILE A 92 -2.73 -7.67 23.86
N PRO A 93 -1.99 -7.47 24.97
CA PRO A 93 -2.49 -6.75 26.13
C PRO A 93 -2.98 -5.34 25.75
N GLY A 94 -4.21 -5.02 26.11
CA GLY A 94 -4.84 -3.73 25.81
C GLY A 94 -5.57 -3.67 24.47
N CYS A 95 -5.64 -4.79 23.70
CA CYS A 95 -6.52 -4.92 22.54
C CYS A 95 -7.84 -5.60 22.94
N GLU A 96 -8.95 -5.05 22.47
CA GLU A 96 -10.29 -5.63 22.63
C GLU A 96 -10.74 -6.39 21.36
N PHE A 97 -9.89 -6.46 20.34
CA PHE A 97 -10.16 -7.09 19.03
C PHE A 97 -8.98 -8.00 18.61
N THR A 98 -9.23 -8.91 17.67
CA THR A 98 -8.24 -9.88 17.17
C THR A 98 -7.97 -9.74 15.68
N ILE A 99 -8.82 -9.01 14.94
CA ILE A 99 -8.63 -8.71 13.53
C ILE A 99 -8.34 -7.24 13.40
N GLY A 100 -7.29 -6.87 12.67
CA GLY A 100 -6.93 -5.48 12.52
C GLY A 100 -5.85 -5.24 11.47
N TYR A 101 -5.46 -3.99 11.36
CA TYR A 101 -4.56 -3.46 10.34
C TYR A 101 -3.26 -2.97 10.98
N VAL A 102 -2.12 -3.37 10.41
CA VAL A 102 -0.78 -2.86 10.77
C VAL A 102 -0.19 -2.17 9.54
N TYR A 103 0.32 -0.96 9.72
CA TYR A 103 0.95 -0.22 8.62
C TYR A 103 2.20 -0.95 8.12
N ILE A 104 2.31 -1.15 6.80
CA ILE A 104 3.38 -1.93 6.16
C ILE A 104 4.75 -1.34 6.48
N GLY A 105 4.92 -0.02 6.42
CA GLY A 105 6.17 0.67 6.71
C GLY A 105 6.73 0.44 8.12
N HIS A 106 5.94 -0.11 9.04
CA HIS A 106 6.37 -0.44 10.41
C HIS A 106 6.62 -1.94 10.61
N VAL A 107 6.66 -2.73 9.53
CA VAL A 107 6.90 -4.18 9.55
C VAL A 107 8.28 -4.46 8.95
N ALA A 108 9.13 -5.14 9.68
CA ALA A 108 10.48 -5.51 9.24
C ALA A 108 10.47 -6.69 8.26
N SER A 109 9.58 -7.66 8.48
CA SER A 109 9.46 -8.86 7.66
C SER A 109 8.15 -9.59 7.90
N THR A 110 7.76 -10.43 6.93
CA THR A 110 6.63 -11.35 7.02
C THR A 110 7.09 -12.79 6.77
N TRP A 111 6.39 -13.77 7.37
CA TRP A 111 6.61 -15.18 7.09
C TRP A 111 5.28 -15.93 6.91
N PRO A 112 5.06 -16.69 5.83
CA PRO A 112 5.89 -16.66 4.62
C PRO A 112 5.93 -15.26 4.00
N PRO A 113 6.96 -14.93 3.22
CA PRO A 113 7.02 -13.65 2.53
C PRO A 113 5.75 -13.45 1.70
N VAL A 114 5.10 -12.31 1.82
CA VAL A 114 3.94 -11.97 0.99
C VAL A 114 4.43 -11.73 -0.42
N ALA A 115 3.89 -12.47 -1.40
CA ALA A 115 4.44 -12.54 -2.76
C ALA A 115 4.42 -11.20 -3.52
N ASP A 116 3.71 -10.20 -3.02
CA ASP A 116 3.63 -8.84 -3.56
C ASP A 116 4.31 -7.80 -2.65
N GLU A 117 5.08 -8.24 -1.64
CA GLU A 117 5.96 -7.32 -0.92
C GLU A 117 7.09 -6.91 -1.88
N PRO A 118 7.21 -5.63 -2.25
CA PRO A 118 8.39 -5.16 -2.95
C PRO A 118 9.58 -5.52 -2.07
N GLN A 119 10.50 -6.36 -2.56
CA GLN A 119 11.70 -6.72 -1.81
C GLN A 119 12.44 -5.43 -1.53
N ASP A 120 12.55 -5.07 -0.24
CA ASP A 120 13.38 -3.97 0.22
C ASP A 120 14.81 -4.17 -0.34
N PRO A 121 15.29 -3.31 -1.24
CA PRO A 121 16.69 -3.35 -1.64
C PRO A 121 17.51 -2.66 -0.56
N GLY A 122 17.66 -3.32 0.63
CA GLY A 122 18.65 -3.01 1.67
C GLY A 122 18.60 -1.58 2.19
N ASP A 123 18.22 -1.44 3.46
CA ASP A 123 18.54 -0.38 4.44
C ASP A 123 19.16 0.91 3.86
N GLY A 124 18.37 1.62 3.08
CA GLY A 124 18.56 3.03 2.76
C GLY A 124 17.49 3.80 3.52
N GLY A 125 17.88 4.58 4.52
CA GLY A 125 17.01 5.28 5.49
C GLY A 125 15.93 6.20 4.93
N GLY A 126 15.08 5.66 4.05
CA GLY A 126 13.91 6.31 3.53
C GLY A 126 12.78 6.34 4.56
N THR A 127 11.98 7.38 4.52
CA THR A 127 10.89 7.68 5.45
C THR A 127 9.68 6.71 5.35
N GLY A 128 9.85 5.49 4.83
CA GLY A 128 8.78 4.48 4.68
C GLY A 128 7.76 4.77 3.57
N LEU A 129 7.81 5.93 2.93
CA LEU A 129 6.87 6.34 1.89
C LEU A 129 7.40 6.14 0.45
N CYS A 130 8.71 5.97 0.27
CA CYS A 130 9.37 5.79 -1.02
C CYS A 130 10.35 4.61 -0.96
N TYR A 131 10.56 3.96 -2.12
CA TYR A 131 11.41 2.76 -2.23
C TYR A 131 12.77 3.02 -2.86
N ALA A 132 12.98 4.18 -3.51
CA ALA A 132 14.30 4.61 -3.95
C ALA A 132 15.10 5.19 -2.78
N ASP A 133 16.43 5.09 -2.85
CA ASP A 133 17.36 5.78 -1.93
C ASP A 133 17.42 7.27 -2.31
N ILE A 134 16.55 8.05 -1.67
CA ILE A 134 16.29 9.46 -2.00
C ILE A 134 16.16 10.29 -0.71
N SER A 135 16.24 11.63 -0.83
CA SER A 135 16.09 12.49 0.33
C SER A 135 14.66 12.51 0.89
N VAL A 136 14.52 12.92 2.15
CA VAL A 136 13.20 13.11 2.80
C VAL A 136 12.33 14.09 2.00
N ARG A 137 12.92 15.15 1.44
CA ARG A 137 12.20 16.16 0.66
C ARG A 137 11.78 15.65 -0.71
N GLU A 138 12.63 14.87 -1.37
CA GLU A 138 12.29 14.19 -2.61
C GLU A 138 11.12 13.23 -2.39
N CYS A 139 11.19 12.39 -1.35
CA CYS A 139 10.10 11.50 -1.00
C CYS A 139 8.81 12.26 -0.62
N ALA A 140 8.91 13.38 0.09
CA ALA A 140 7.76 14.22 0.44
C ALA A 140 7.08 14.80 -0.79
N LEU A 141 7.85 15.29 -1.77
CA LEU A 141 7.29 15.81 -3.02
C LEU A 141 6.63 14.71 -3.84
N LEU A 142 7.27 13.54 -3.95
CA LEU A 142 6.70 12.36 -4.60
C LEU A 142 5.40 11.91 -3.93
N SER A 143 5.36 11.89 -2.60
CA SER A 143 4.15 11.54 -1.83
C SER A 143 3.03 12.56 -2.04
N THR A 144 3.36 13.83 -2.15
CA THR A 144 2.39 14.89 -2.46
C THR A 144 1.80 14.73 -3.87
N ILE A 145 2.61 14.36 -4.86
CA ILE A 145 2.13 14.05 -6.21
C ILE A 145 1.21 12.82 -6.18
N ALA A 146 1.61 11.75 -5.50
CA ALA A 146 0.81 10.55 -5.37
C ALA A 146 -0.52 10.81 -4.64
N TYR A 147 -0.53 11.68 -3.63
CA TYR A 147 -1.76 12.14 -2.99
C TYR A 147 -2.66 12.90 -3.98
N ALA A 148 -2.09 13.79 -4.78
CA ALA A 148 -2.84 14.53 -5.81
C ALA A 148 -3.44 13.59 -6.87
N GLU A 149 -2.71 12.54 -7.29
CA GLU A 149 -3.18 11.51 -8.22
C GLU A 149 -4.17 10.51 -7.56
N GLY A 150 -4.36 10.58 -6.24
CA GLY A 150 -5.26 9.70 -5.49
C GLY A 150 -4.73 8.28 -5.29
N THR A 151 -3.48 8.02 -5.63
CA THR A 151 -2.84 6.71 -5.50
C THR A 151 -2.22 6.49 -4.12
N ASN A 152 -1.91 7.58 -3.40
CA ASN A 152 -1.25 7.58 -2.09
C ASN A 152 0.05 6.74 -2.10
N GLU A 153 0.10 5.66 -1.34
CA GLU A 153 1.29 4.79 -1.23
C GLU A 153 1.26 3.60 -2.20
N ARG A 154 0.26 3.53 -3.09
CA ARG A 154 0.04 2.36 -3.95
C ARG A 154 0.72 2.49 -5.30
N TYR A 155 1.65 1.59 -5.57
CA TYR A 155 2.41 1.51 -6.83
C TYR A 155 1.76 0.65 -7.90
N ASP A 156 0.71 -0.10 -7.56
CA ASP A 156 0.02 -1.08 -8.40
C ASP A 156 -1.27 -0.56 -9.05
N ILE A 157 -1.54 0.73 -8.96
CA ILE A 157 -2.77 1.35 -9.47
C ILE A 157 -2.69 1.58 -10.97
N ILE A 158 -3.77 1.25 -11.69
CA ILE A 158 -4.06 1.69 -13.06
C ILE A 158 -5.17 2.73 -13.00
N PHE A 159 -5.29 3.55 -14.04
CA PHE A 159 -6.38 4.51 -14.20
C PHE A 159 -7.74 3.94 -13.73
N SER A 160 -8.54 4.77 -13.04
CA SER A 160 -9.82 4.37 -12.43
C SER A 160 -9.70 3.39 -11.25
N PHE A 161 -8.53 3.36 -10.58
CA PHE A 161 -8.23 2.56 -9.39
C PHE A 161 -8.30 1.04 -9.57
N GLU A 162 -8.21 0.54 -10.82
CA GLU A 162 -7.89 -0.86 -11.05
C GLU A 162 -6.44 -1.14 -10.66
N THR A 163 -6.10 -2.42 -10.49
CA THR A 163 -4.76 -2.85 -10.09
C THR A 163 -4.10 -3.76 -11.12
N PHE A 164 -2.77 -3.84 -11.03
CA PHE A 164 -1.97 -4.82 -11.75
C PHE A 164 -1.11 -5.62 -10.76
N THR A 165 -0.68 -6.82 -11.18
CA THR A 165 0.01 -7.78 -10.29
C THR A 165 1.46 -8.03 -10.68
N SER A 166 1.97 -7.42 -11.74
CA SER A 166 3.33 -7.64 -12.22
C SER A 166 4.05 -6.32 -12.46
N TYR A 167 5.16 -6.14 -11.79
CA TYR A 167 6.07 -5.00 -11.97
C TYR A 167 7.16 -5.23 -13.04
N ALA A 168 7.11 -6.31 -13.81
CA ALA A 168 8.13 -6.60 -14.84
C ALA A 168 8.21 -5.50 -15.91
N ASP A 169 7.10 -4.83 -16.20
CA ASP A 169 7.01 -3.65 -17.08
C ASP A 169 5.72 -2.90 -16.78
N HIS A 170 5.58 -1.67 -17.31
CA HIS A 170 4.33 -0.91 -17.31
C HIS A 170 3.16 -1.78 -17.83
N PRO A 171 2.00 -1.83 -17.16
CA PRO A 171 0.94 -2.78 -17.50
C PRO A 171 0.31 -2.58 -18.88
N ARG A 172 0.47 -1.40 -19.49
CA ARG A 172 0.02 -1.06 -20.86
C ARG A 172 -1.44 -1.40 -21.13
N ARG A 173 -2.27 -1.31 -20.09
CA ARG A 173 -3.71 -1.59 -20.14
C ARG A 173 -4.46 -0.28 -20.21
N THR A 174 -5.18 -0.04 -21.30
CA THR A 174 -6.08 1.10 -21.39
C THR A 174 -7.39 0.77 -20.67
N ILE A 175 -7.72 1.55 -19.65
CA ILE A 175 -8.96 1.47 -18.89
C ILE A 175 -9.83 2.66 -19.28
N CYS A 176 -11.14 2.44 -19.42
CA CYS A 176 -12.10 3.49 -19.73
C CYS A 176 -13.09 3.68 -18.55
N SER A 177 -13.29 4.94 -18.17
CA SER A 177 -14.29 5.35 -17.19
C SER A 177 -15.14 6.46 -17.81
N GLY A 178 -16.40 6.17 -18.12
CA GLY A 178 -17.25 7.05 -18.91
C GLY A 178 -16.70 7.27 -20.31
N SER A 179 -16.45 8.54 -20.67
CA SER A 179 -15.87 8.93 -21.97
C SER A 179 -14.34 9.05 -21.95
N TYR A 180 -13.70 8.86 -20.81
CA TYR A 180 -12.27 8.97 -20.65
C TYR A 180 -11.61 7.61 -20.64
N CYS A 181 -10.52 7.45 -21.43
CA CYS A 181 -9.73 6.23 -21.44
C CYS A 181 -8.25 6.61 -21.22
N SER A 182 -7.55 5.86 -20.37
CA SER A 182 -6.14 6.07 -20.08
C SER A 182 -5.45 4.75 -19.82
N ASP A 183 -4.16 4.70 -20.06
CA ASP A 183 -3.25 3.62 -19.67
C ASP A 183 -2.33 4.06 -18.52
N ALA A 184 -2.65 5.16 -17.84
CA ALA A 184 -1.92 5.68 -16.70
C ALA A 184 -1.81 4.61 -15.60
N ALA A 185 -0.61 4.39 -15.08
CA ALA A 185 -0.35 3.34 -14.10
C ALA A 185 0.77 3.70 -13.13
N GLY A 186 0.80 2.98 -12.01
CA GLY A 186 1.75 3.17 -10.93
C GLY A 186 1.35 4.30 -9.99
N ARG A 187 2.19 4.52 -8.98
CA ARG A 187 1.98 5.55 -7.95
C ARG A 187 1.86 6.95 -8.53
N TYR A 188 2.57 7.22 -9.62
CA TYR A 188 2.62 8.55 -10.25
C TYR A 188 1.86 8.59 -11.58
N GLN A 189 1.01 7.61 -11.85
CA GLN A 189 0.13 7.54 -13.01
C GLN A 189 0.87 7.78 -14.35
N PHE A 190 2.01 7.09 -14.55
CA PHE A 190 2.75 7.12 -15.81
C PHE A 190 1.87 6.63 -16.95
N LEU A 191 1.83 7.37 -18.06
CA LEU A 191 1.38 6.83 -19.32
C LEU A 191 2.45 5.87 -19.88
N ALA A 192 2.04 4.83 -20.61
CA ALA A 192 2.96 3.89 -21.22
C ALA A 192 4.03 4.60 -22.10
N MET A 193 3.63 5.65 -22.82
CA MET A 193 4.53 6.44 -23.64
C MET A 193 5.56 7.21 -22.80
N THR A 194 5.16 7.76 -21.67
CA THR A 194 6.07 8.45 -20.73
C THR A 194 7.07 7.46 -20.14
N TRP A 195 6.59 6.29 -19.72
CA TRP A 195 7.44 5.22 -19.22
C TRP A 195 8.48 4.75 -20.25
N ASP A 196 8.06 4.51 -21.51
CA ASP A 196 8.95 4.11 -22.61
C ASP A 196 10.03 5.16 -22.90
N TRP A 197 9.73 6.42 -22.66
CA TRP A 197 10.67 7.52 -22.85
C TRP A 197 11.67 7.66 -21.68
N VAL A 198 11.23 7.50 -20.43
CA VAL A 198 12.06 7.69 -19.23
C VAL A 198 12.91 6.45 -18.93
N ARG A 199 12.30 5.25 -18.99
CA ARG A 199 12.95 3.98 -18.64
C ARG A 199 14.36 3.81 -19.21
N PRO A 200 14.60 3.99 -20.53
CA PRO A 200 15.94 3.80 -21.11
C PRO A 200 16.93 4.89 -20.71
N LYS A 201 16.48 6.08 -20.33
CA LYS A 201 17.37 7.18 -19.91
C LYS A 201 18.03 6.87 -18.58
N LEU A 202 17.31 6.22 -17.68
CA LEU A 202 17.76 5.82 -16.36
C LEU A 202 18.21 4.35 -16.29
N ASN A 203 18.10 3.63 -17.41
CA ASN A 203 18.39 2.19 -17.46
C ASN A 203 17.61 1.39 -16.41
N LEU A 204 16.33 1.74 -16.19
CA LEU A 204 15.50 1.07 -15.19
C LEU A 204 15.17 -0.35 -15.63
N PRO A 205 15.33 -1.35 -14.73
CA PRO A 205 15.16 -2.75 -15.11
C PRO A 205 13.69 -3.13 -15.34
N ASP A 206 12.79 -2.56 -14.57
CA ASP A 206 11.39 -2.94 -14.46
C ASP A 206 10.51 -1.76 -14.02
N PHE A 207 9.23 -2.00 -13.73
CA PHE A 207 8.27 -1.01 -13.24
C PHE A 207 8.08 -1.08 -11.72
N SER A 208 9.07 -1.59 -10.98
CA SER A 208 9.03 -1.69 -9.51
C SER A 208 8.83 -0.34 -8.83
N PRO A 209 8.39 -0.31 -7.56
CA PRO A 209 8.25 0.91 -6.78
C PRO A 209 9.49 1.82 -6.84
N ALA A 210 10.69 1.28 -6.62
CA ALA A 210 11.93 2.05 -6.71
C ALA A 210 12.17 2.63 -8.11
N SER A 211 11.88 1.86 -9.17
CA SER A 211 11.97 2.36 -10.55
C SER A 211 10.96 3.47 -10.85
N GLN A 212 9.74 3.37 -10.29
CA GLN A 212 8.73 4.41 -10.42
C GLN A 212 9.16 5.70 -9.70
N ASP A 213 9.72 5.60 -8.49
CA ASP A 213 10.24 6.77 -7.75
C ASP A 213 11.33 7.49 -8.54
N LEU A 214 12.33 6.75 -9.03
CA LEU A 214 13.43 7.32 -9.82
C LEU A 214 12.93 7.95 -11.14
N ALA A 215 11.97 7.32 -11.80
CA ALA A 215 11.37 7.86 -13.01
C ALA A 215 10.61 9.17 -12.75
N ALA A 216 9.86 9.26 -11.64
CA ALA A 216 9.15 10.46 -11.25
C ALA A 216 10.10 11.61 -10.88
N LEU A 217 11.17 11.33 -10.14
CA LEU A 217 12.23 12.33 -9.86
C LEU A 217 12.88 12.85 -11.12
N TRP A 218 13.16 11.96 -12.09
CA TRP A 218 13.70 12.40 -13.37
C TRP A 218 12.74 13.32 -14.14
N LEU A 219 11.43 13.06 -14.08
CA LEU A 219 10.43 13.95 -14.68
C LEU A 219 10.37 15.30 -13.96
N ILE A 220 10.50 15.32 -12.63
CA ILE A 220 10.56 16.55 -11.83
C ILE A 220 11.74 17.42 -12.25
N ASP A 221 12.95 16.84 -12.33
CA ASP A 221 14.15 17.53 -12.82
C ASP A 221 13.98 17.99 -14.28
N TYR A 222 13.46 17.15 -15.15
CA TYR A 222 13.17 17.51 -16.56
C TYR A 222 12.21 18.68 -16.69
N ARG A 223 11.27 18.86 -15.75
CA ARG A 223 10.35 20.01 -15.69
C ARG A 223 10.96 21.28 -15.09
N GLY A 224 12.17 21.22 -14.58
CA GLY A 224 12.93 22.37 -14.10
C GLY A 224 13.00 22.53 -12.58
N VAL A 225 12.48 21.56 -11.81
CA VAL A 225 12.61 21.54 -10.35
C VAL A 225 13.89 20.79 -9.97
N GLU A 226 15.04 21.50 -10.11
CA GLU A 226 16.38 20.91 -9.94
C GLU A 226 16.79 20.70 -8.47
N ASN A 227 16.20 21.42 -7.52
CA ASN A 227 16.60 21.37 -6.10
C ASN A 227 15.37 21.25 -5.19
N ILE A 228 14.85 20.03 -5.09
CA ILE A 228 13.70 19.71 -4.25
C ILE A 228 14.00 19.97 -2.77
N ASP A 229 15.24 19.75 -2.34
CA ASP A 229 15.65 19.94 -0.94
C ASP A 229 15.59 21.39 -0.47
N ALA A 230 15.52 22.36 -1.40
CA ALA A 230 15.35 23.77 -1.10
C ALA A 230 13.90 24.23 -0.98
N ILE A 231 12.90 23.34 -1.11
CA ILE A 231 11.48 23.70 -0.97
C ILE A 231 11.12 23.79 0.53
N ASP A 232 11.29 25.00 1.11
CA ASP A 232 11.05 25.28 2.53
C ASP A 232 9.88 26.24 2.77
N THR A 233 9.41 26.90 1.73
CA THR A 233 8.33 27.90 1.82
C THR A 233 7.18 27.59 0.87
N PHE A 234 5.99 28.07 1.22
CA PHE A 234 4.82 27.96 0.34
C PHE A 234 5.05 28.55 -1.05
N SER A 235 5.82 29.66 -1.16
CA SER A 235 6.11 30.28 -2.47
C SER A 235 6.98 29.40 -3.36
N GLU A 236 7.99 28.73 -2.80
CA GLU A 236 8.85 27.76 -3.51
C GLU A 236 8.06 26.54 -3.92
N PHE A 237 7.20 26.04 -3.04
CA PHE A 237 6.29 24.94 -3.35
C PHE A 237 5.34 25.28 -4.50
N VAL A 238 4.71 26.47 -4.49
CA VAL A 238 3.82 26.90 -5.58
C VAL A 238 4.59 26.99 -6.90
N ALA A 239 5.81 27.53 -6.88
CA ALA A 239 6.64 27.59 -8.10
C ALA A 239 6.93 26.17 -8.64
N ALA A 240 7.26 25.21 -7.77
CA ALA A 240 7.42 23.82 -8.17
C ALA A 240 6.12 23.23 -8.76
N MET A 241 4.96 23.49 -8.15
CA MET A 241 3.67 23.00 -8.69
C MET A 241 3.38 23.60 -10.07
N ASP A 242 3.72 24.86 -10.31
CA ASP A 242 3.55 25.52 -11.61
C ASP A 242 4.41 24.88 -12.71
N ASP A 243 5.64 24.45 -12.38
CA ASP A 243 6.51 23.73 -13.31
C ASP A 243 6.03 22.30 -13.58
N LEU A 244 5.44 21.64 -12.57
CA LEU A 244 5.05 20.23 -12.61
C LEU A 244 3.63 19.97 -13.17
N ASN A 245 2.76 20.98 -13.25
CA ASN A 245 1.36 20.82 -13.64
C ASN A 245 1.16 20.43 -15.12
N LEU A 246 2.23 20.50 -15.93
CA LEU A 246 2.26 19.96 -17.30
C LEU A 246 2.56 18.46 -17.36
N GLU A 247 3.05 17.89 -16.26
CA GLU A 247 3.28 16.44 -16.16
C GLU A 247 2.12 15.74 -15.46
N TRP A 248 1.65 16.30 -14.34
CA TRP A 248 0.59 15.71 -13.53
C TRP A 248 -0.68 16.56 -13.58
N ALA A 249 -1.73 15.99 -14.17
CA ALA A 249 -2.99 16.69 -14.45
C ALA A 249 -3.80 17.05 -13.19
N SER A 250 -3.53 16.43 -12.07
CA SER A 250 -4.16 16.69 -10.77
C SER A 250 -3.58 17.88 -10.01
N LEU A 251 -2.42 18.41 -10.46
CA LEU A 251 -1.73 19.51 -9.79
C LEU A 251 -2.41 20.87 -10.07
N PRO A 252 -2.24 21.86 -9.17
CA PRO A 252 -2.80 23.19 -9.33
C PRO A 252 -2.39 23.86 -10.64
N GLY A 253 -3.35 24.51 -11.32
CA GLY A 253 -3.07 25.21 -12.57
C GLY A 253 -2.91 24.33 -13.81
N SER A 254 -3.08 23.04 -13.70
CA SER A 254 -3.00 22.11 -14.83
C SER A 254 -3.96 22.49 -15.96
N PRO A 255 -3.50 22.53 -17.23
CA PRO A 255 -4.31 22.94 -18.38
C PRO A 255 -5.25 21.86 -18.90
N TYR A 256 -5.26 20.66 -18.35
CA TYR A 256 -5.94 19.50 -18.92
C TYR A 256 -7.44 19.43 -18.59
N GLY A 257 -7.96 20.35 -17.76
CA GLY A 257 -9.38 20.47 -17.45
C GLY A 257 -9.93 19.35 -16.55
N GLN A 258 -9.07 18.62 -15.89
CA GLN A 258 -9.43 17.65 -14.84
C GLN A 258 -9.60 18.39 -13.50
N PRO A 259 -10.30 17.80 -12.52
CA PRO A 259 -10.29 18.32 -11.15
C PRO A 259 -8.86 18.36 -10.60
N THR A 260 -8.49 19.50 -10.01
CA THR A 260 -7.18 19.72 -9.42
C THR A 260 -7.30 20.01 -7.93
N HIS A 261 -6.27 19.71 -7.17
CA HIS A 261 -6.13 20.16 -5.79
C HIS A 261 -5.74 21.65 -5.73
N SER A 262 -6.01 22.33 -4.60
CA SER A 262 -5.45 23.66 -4.38
C SER A 262 -4.00 23.57 -3.92
N ALA A 263 -3.21 24.59 -4.21
CA ALA A 263 -1.81 24.65 -3.77
C ALA A 263 -1.69 24.63 -2.24
N GLU A 264 -2.63 25.26 -1.53
CA GLU A 264 -2.67 25.26 -0.06
C GLU A 264 -2.92 23.88 0.51
N SER A 265 -3.82 23.10 -0.12
CA SER A 265 -4.10 21.72 0.31
C SER A 265 -2.86 20.85 0.12
N LEU A 266 -2.22 20.90 -1.04
CA LEU A 266 -1.02 20.12 -1.31
C LEU A 266 0.19 20.55 -0.48
N TRP A 267 0.31 21.85 -0.16
CA TRP A 267 1.34 22.34 0.74
C TRP A 267 1.20 21.76 2.15
N ALA A 268 -0.03 21.68 2.65
CA ALA A 268 -0.27 21.07 3.95
C ALA A 268 0.17 19.58 3.98
N GLU A 269 -0.13 18.82 2.93
CA GLU A 269 0.32 17.43 2.79
C GLU A 269 1.86 17.33 2.66
N TYR A 270 2.47 18.18 1.84
CA TYR A 270 3.93 18.22 1.69
C TYR A 270 4.62 18.49 3.02
N GLN A 271 4.12 19.45 3.83
CA GLN A 271 4.68 19.73 5.16
C GLN A 271 4.62 18.50 6.08
N VAL A 272 3.52 17.76 6.06
CA VAL A 272 3.39 16.51 6.84
C VAL A 272 4.41 15.49 6.39
N PHE A 273 4.54 15.25 5.08
CA PHE A 273 5.49 14.28 4.54
C PHE A 273 6.96 14.69 4.74
N ALA A 274 7.24 15.99 4.69
CA ALA A 274 8.60 16.55 4.86
C ALA A 274 9.00 16.75 6.33
N GLY A 275 8.06 16.61 7.28
CA GLY A 275 8.29 16.87 8.70
C GLY A 275 8.55 18.36 9.02
N LEU A 276 7.85 19.28 8.30
CA LEU A 276 7.95 20.73 8.45
C LEU A 276 6.93 21.30 9.42
#